data_3e777ebf8978dcb60e14ebab0838b1c3
#
_entry.id   3e777ebf8978dcb60e14ebab0838b1c3
#
_cell.length_a   1.000
_cell.length_b   1.000
_cell.length_c   1.000
_cell.angle_alpha   90.00
_cell.angle_beta   90.00
_cell.angle_gamma   90.00
#
_symmetry.space_group_name_H-M   'P 1'
#
loop_
_entity.id
_entity.type
_entity.pdbx_description
1 polymer ?
#
loop_
_entity_poly.entity_id
_entity_poly.type
_entity_poly.pdbx_seq_one_letter_code
_entity_poly.pdbx_strand_id
1 'polypeptide(L)'
;MALKASAMDGQAKVASPAVAERSVVALLQRLIDYAGLFPPASLGMAAAVANYEKYLRSEFNWMLGRFIVPAARLGEFQEVAEELQRARAEKTRCWDLSALLGPDVAADFARVSEFNLQRVANSSPIGAKIESVEVKITSSAEIEKFSRIICLDMETYFEIPWNGATPEDMHECVKAVAACGRRAKIRTGGETADKFPPSEMLVEFMKACATANVGFKATAGLHHPVRSRHRLTYLADSPSGVMHGFLNVFLGAAFVRAGMDSPLVVQLLNEREADRFEFDSSGVTWRGHHLSSGQIAQARRNFAISFGSCSFGEPIEDLQALYLL
;
A
#
# COMPACT_ATOMS: atom_id res chain seq x y z
N MET A 1 43.58 6.24 -28.44
CA MET A 1 42.66 7.24 -27.82
C MET A 1 41.41 6.48 -27.39
N ALA A 2 41.33 6.11 -26.11
CA ALA A 2 40.20 5.35 -25.58
C ALA A 2 39.25 6.31 -24.87
N LEU A 3 38.03 6.38 -25.37
CA LEU A 3 36.92 7.15 -24.75
C LEU A 3 36.44 6.38 -23.51
N LYS A 4 36.65 6.97 -22.32
CA LYS A 4 36.08 6.52 -21.06
C LYS A 4 34.59 6.89 -21.07
N ALA A 5 33.71 5.88 -21.09
CA ALA A 5 32.31 6.03 -20.75
C ALA A 5 32.21 6.19 -19.23
N SER A 6 31.82 7.37 -18.77
CA SER A 6 31.47 7.65 -17.38
C SER A 6 30.01 7.23 -17.18
N ALA A 7 29.79 6.07 -16.54
CA ALA A 7 28.48 5.68 -16.04
C ALA A 7 28.19 6.54 -14.80
N MET A 8 27.25 7.42 -14.89
CA MET A 8 26.70 8.15 -13.74
C MET A 8 25.62 7.29 -13.09
N ASP A 9 26.05 6.45 -12.17
CA ASP A 9 25.17 5.70 -11.27
C ASP A 9 24.65 6.66 -10.18
N GLY A 10 23.54 7.32 -10.48
CA GLY A 10 22.81 8.18 -9.55
C GLY A 10 21.76 7.41 -8.74
N GLN A 11 22.09 6.22 -8.23
CA GLN A 11 21.25 5.57 -7.23
C GLN A 11 21.36 6.34 -5.92
N ALA A 12 20.30 7.12 -5.60
CA ALA A 12 20.16 7.72 -4.28
C ALA A 12 20.17 6.60 -3.23
N LYS A 13 21.19 6.61 -2.36
CA LYS A 13 21.28 5.69 -1.20
C LYS A 13 19.98 5.84 -0.39
N VAL A 14 19.13 4.83 -0.42
CA VAL A 14 18.08 4.64 0.58
C VAL A 14 18.83 4.47 1.90
N ALA A 15 18.53 5.32 2.90
CA ALA A 15 19.13 5.18 4.22
C ALA A 15 18.83 3.76 4.72
N SER A 16 19.88 3.01 5.03
CA SER A 16 19.71 1.71 5.68
C SER A 16 19.21 1.94 7.09
N PRO A 17 18.20 1.19 7.56
CA PRO A 17 17.75 1.26 8.94
C PRO A 17 18.91 0.83 9.85
N ALA A 18 19.46 1.77 10.58
CA ALA A 18 20.68 1.54 11.36
C ALA A 18 20.45 0.69 12.62
N VAL A 19 19.20 0.39 12.99
CA VAL A 19 18.85 -0.25 14.27
C VAL A 19 17.76 -1.32 14.16
N ALA A 20 16.90 -1.31 13.12
CA ALA A 20 15.78 -2.25 13.04
C ALA A 20 16.23 -3.68 12.72
N GLU A 21 15.63 -4.67 13.37
CA GLU A 21 15.87 -6.08 13.12
C GLU A 21 15.58 -6.44 11.64
N ARG A 22 16.34 -7.40 11.09
CA ARG A 22 16.22 -7.81 9.69
C ARG A 22 14.81 -8.24 9.31
N SER A 23 14.08 -8.87 10.22
CA SER A 23 12.69 -9.28 10.02
C SER A 23 11.72 -8.12 9.96
N VAL A 24 11.95 -7.08 10.77
CA VAL A 24 11.18 -5.82 10.74
C VAL A 24 11.38 -5.13 9.39
N VAL A 25 12.63 -5.03 8.92
CA VAL A 25 12.93 -4.46 7.60
C VAL A 25 12.26 -5.26 6.48
N ALA A 26 12.33 -6.59 6.54
CA ALA A 26 11.68 -7.46 5.54
C ALA A 26 10.16 -7.25 5.49
N LEU A 27 9.53 -6.96 6.64
CA LEU A 27 8.10 -6.70 6.72
C LEU A 27 7.73 -5.29 6.28
N LEU A 28 8.46 -4.27 6.72
CA LEU A 28 8.04 -2.86 6.63
C LEU A 28 8.57 -2.12 5.39
N GLN A 29 9.56 -2.67 4.67
CA GLN A 29 10.14 -2.01 3.50
C GLN A 29 9.07 -1.67 2.44
N ARG A 30 8.93 -0.38 2.08
CA ARG A 30 7.93 0.14 1.13
C ARG A 30 6.50 -0.37 1.41
N LEU A 31 6.15 -0.51 2.68
CA LEU A 31 4.86 -1.06 3.10
C LEU A 31 3.74 -0.04 2.98
N ILE A 32 4.01 1.24 3.26
CA ILE A 32 2.99 2.28 3.48
C ILE A 32 2.89 3.18 2.25
N ASP A 33 1.84 3.03 1.45
CA ASP A 33 1.49 3.98 0.42
C ASP A 33 0.78 5.18 1.06
N TYR A 34 1.28 6.40 0.80
CA TYR A 34 0.72 7.60 1.41
C TYR A 34 -0.53 8.07 0.68
N ALA A 35 -1.62 8.19 1.40
CA ALA A 35 -2.95 8.53 0.90
C ALA A 35 -3.53 9.79 1.59
N GLY A 36 -2.71 10.81 1.90
CA GLY A 36 -3.13 11.99 2.65
C GLY A 36 -4.24 12.83 2.03
N LEU A 37 -4.50 12.66 0.74
CA LEU A 37 -5.62 13.29 0.03
C LEU A 37 -6.99 12.69 0.40
N PHE A 38 -7.01 11.54 1.06
CA PHE A 38 -8.22 10.77 1.33
C PHE A 38 -8.62 10.82 2.82
N PRO A 39 -9.90 10.54 3.12
CA PRO A 39 -10.35 10.44 4.51
C PRO A 39 -9.53 9.42 5.32
N PRO A 40 -9.43 9.66 6.64
CA PRO A 40 -9.96 10.79 7.40
C PRO A 40 -9.12 12.07 7.34
N ALA A 41 -7.88 12.05 6.79
CA ALA A 41 -7.01 13.24 6.73
C ALA A 41 -7.52 14.30 5.74
N SER A 42 -8.00 13.89 4.58
CA SER A 42 -8.60 14.76 3.55
C SER A 42 -7.82 16.06 3.29
N LEU A 43 -6.49 15.96 3.19
CA LEU A 43 -5.62 17.12 3.01
C LEU A 43 -5.80 17.75 1.62
N GLY A 44 -5.59 19.06 1.53
CA GLY A 44 -5.42 19.72 0.24
C GLY A 44 -4.14 19.25 -0.46
N MET A 45 -4.08 19.37 -1.80
CA MET A 45 -2.96 18.88 -2.59
C MET A 45 -1.60 19.42 -2.13
N ALA A 46 -1.51 20.73 -1.87
CA ALA A 46 -0.25 21.35 -1.44
C ALA A 46 0.27 20.77 -0.11
N ALA A 47 -0.61 20.54 0.86
CA ALA A 47 -0.24 19.95 2.14
C ALA A 47 0.17 18.48 1.98
N ALA A 48 -0.57 17.70 1.19
CA ALA A 48 -0.26 16.28 0.96
C ALA A 48 1.07 16.11 0.20
N VAL A 49 1.31 16.92 -0.82
CA VAL A 49 2.57 16.95 -1.59
C VAL A 49 3.75 17.34 -0.69
N ALA A 50 3.60 18.38 0.14
CA ALA A 50 4.65 18.79 1.09
C ALA A 50 4.96 17.70 2.13
N ASN A 51 3.94 16.99 2.62
CA ASN A 51 4.11 15.88 3.54
C ASN A 51 4.85 14.72 2.89
N TYR A 52 4.44 14.29 1.68
CA TYR A 52 5.12 13.20 0.98
C TYR A 52 6.60 13.50 0.73
N GLU A 53 6.91 14.73 0.31
CA GLU A 53 8.29 15.18 0.14
C GLU A 53 9.08 15.18 1.46
N LYS A 54 8.46 15.59 2.57
CA LYS A 54 9.06 15.49 3.91
C LYS A 54 9.37 14.04 4.27
N TYR A 55 8.44 13.12 4.00
CA TYR A 55 8.60 11.70 4.30
C TYR A 55 9.69 11.04 3.45
N LEU A 56 9.81 11.40 2.17
CA LEU A 56 10.90 10.94 1.30
C LEU A 56 12.30 11.32 1.81
N ARG A 57 12.39 12.39 2.63
CA ARG A 57 13.65 12.87 3.22
C ARG A 57 13.87 12.37 4.64
N SER A 58 12.89 11.74 5.27
CA SER A 58 13.01 11.21 6.62
C SER A 58 13.89 9.96 6.68
N GLU A 59 14.41 9.64 7.85
CA GLU A 59 15.14 8.40 8.11
C GLU A 59 14.28 7.14 7.91
N PHE A 60 12.95 7.28 7.96
CA PHE A 60 11.98 6.20 7.74
C PHE A 60 11.52 6.07 6.29
N ASN A 61 12.12 6.79 5.34
CA ASN A 61 11.73 6.79 3.92
C ASN A 61 11.75 5.39 3.28
N TRP A 62 12.48 4.45 3.84
CA TRP A 62 12.54 3.07 3.40
C TRP A 62 11.21 2.31 3.59
N MET A 63 10.35 2.77 4.50
CA MET A 63 8.99 2.24 4.72
C MET A 63 7.96 2.87 3.78
N LEU A 64 8.28 4.05 3.21
CA LEU A 64 7.38 4.79 2.35
C LEU A 64 7.26 4.12 0.98
N GLY A 65 6.03 3.87 0.58
CA GLY A 65 5.65 3.40 -0.75
C GLY A 65 5.29 4.56 -1.68
N ARG A 66 4.22 4.37 -2.45
CA ARG A 66 3.73 5.33 -3.44
C ARG A 66 2.89 6.43 -2.80
N PHE A 67 2.84 7.60 -3.46
CA PHE A 67 1.81 8.59 -3.16
C PHE A 67 0.56 8.30 -3.99
N ILE A 68 -0.59 8.14 -3.33
CA ILE A 68 -1.86 7.82 -4.00
C ILE A 68 -2.57 9.10 -4.38
N VAL A 69 -2.78 9.30 -5.70
CA VAL A 69 -3.41 10.50 -6.27
C VAL A 69 -4.61 10.09 -7.11
N PRO A 70 -5.78 10.76 -6.99
CA PRO A 70 -6.87 10.56 -7.95
C PRO A 70 -6.43 10.97 -9.36
N ALA A 71 -6.67 10.14 -10.37
CA ALA A 71 -6.27 10.43 -11.76
C ALA A 71 -6.82 11.76 -12.26
N ALA A 72 -8.05 12.11 -11.86
CA ALA A 72 -8.68 13.39 -12.19
C ALA A 72 -7.93 14.62 -11.60
N ARG A 73 -7.04 14.43 -10.61
CA ARG A 73 -6.27 15.49 -9.93
C ARG A 73 -4.78 15.50 -10.30
N LEU A 74 -4.37 14.75 -11.33
CA LEU A 74 -2.96 14.70 -11.75
C LEU A 74 -2.42 16.07 -12.23
N GLY A 75 -3.25 16.88 -12.90
CA GLY A 75 -2.86 18.23 -13.29
C GLY A 75 -2.57 19.12 -12.07
N GLU A 76 -3.47 19.13 -11.06
CA GLU A 76 -3.28 19.84 -9.80
C GLU A 76 -2.02 19.37 -9.06
N PHE A 77 -1.80 18.05 -9.02
CA PHE A 77 -0.57 17.48 -8.46
C PHE A 77 0.68 18.01 -9.17
N GLN A 78 0.66 18.04 -10.50
CA GLN A 78 1.79 18.49 -11.28
C GLN A 78 2.11 19.96 -11.00
N GLU A 79 1.12 20.84 -11.02
CA GLU A 79 1.28 22.26 -10.72
C GLU A 79 1.91 22.50 -9.34
N VAL A 80 1.37 21.85 -8.30
CA VAL A 80 1.86 21.96 -6.92
C VAL A 80 3.28 21.38 -6.78
N ALA A 81 3.56 20.24 -7.39
CA ALA A 81 4.87 19.61 -7.33
C ALA A 81 5.95 20.46 -8.06
N GLU A 82 5.61 21.07 -9.20
CA GLU A 82 6.48 22.00 -9.91
C GLU A 82 6.78 23.26 -9.11
N GLU A 83 5.77 23.83 -8.44
CA GLU A 83 5.95 24.98 -7.56
C GLU A 83 6.89 24.65 -6.39
N LEU A 84 6.68 23.50 -5.75
CA LEU A 84 7.54 23.03 -4.67
C LEU A 84 8.99 22.84 -5.13
N GLN A 85 9.20 22.30 -6.33
CA GLN A 85 10.54 22.10 -6.89
C GLN A 85 11.23 23.42 -7.24
N ARG A 86 10.50 24.38 -7.86
CA ARG A 86 11.04 25.71 -8.17
C ARG A 86 11.48 26.49 -6.94
N ALA A 87 10.81 26.28 -5.81
CA ALA A 87 11.17 26.91 -4.54
C ALA A 87 12.43 26.31 -3.87
N ARG A 88 12.99 25.23 -4.43
CA ARG A 88 14.11 24.49 -3.85
C ARG A 88 15.33 24.48 -4.76
N ALA A 89 16.52 24.61 -4.15
CA ALA A 89 17.80 24.55 -4.88
C ALA A 89 18.25 23.12 -5.23
N GLU A 90 17.70 22.09 -4.58
CA GLU A 90 18.10 20.70 -4.75
C GLU A 90 17.13 19.94 -5.66
N LYS A 91 17.69 19.07 -6.51
CA LYS A 91 16.86 18.15 -7.32
C LYS A 91 16.05 17.21 -6.41
N THR A 92 14.75 17.18 -6.62
CA THR A 92 13.83 16.28 -5.92
C THR A 92 14.10 14.82 -6.33
N ARG A 93 13.95 13.91 -5.38
CA ARG A 93 13.93 12.46 -5.68
C ARG A 93 12.76 12.17 -6.61
N CYS A 94 12.88 11.09 -7.41
CA CYS A 94 11.76 10.61 -8.20
C CYS A 94 10.61 10.20 -7.26
N TRP A 95 9.41 10.67 -7.57
CA TRP A 95 8.22 10.34 -6.80
C TRP A 95 7.50 9.17 -7.46
N ASP A 96 7.30 8.12 -6.69
CA ASP A 96 6.54 6.95 -7.12
C ASP A 96 5.07 7.17 -6.80
N LEU A 97 4.21 7.15 -7.82
CA LEU A 97 2.77 7.41 -7.69
C LEU A 97 1.94 6.15 -7.94
N SER A 98 0.79 6.08 -7.26
CA SER A 98 -0.32 5.21 -7.62
C SER A 98 -1.53 6.07 -7.98
N ALA A 99 -2.10 5.90 -9.18
CA ALA A 99 -3.26 6.68 -9.59
C ALA A 99 -4.56 5.92 -9.29
N LEU A 100 -5.46 6.55 -8.51
CA LEU A 100 -6.81 6.02 -8.31
C LEU A 100 -7.70 6.47 -9.46
N LEU A 101 -8.19 5.52 -10.25
CA LEU A 101 -9.10 5.78 -11.36
C LEU A 101 -10.55 5.91 -10.84
N GLY A 102 -11.26 6.88 -11.37
CA GLY A 102 -12.68 7.10 -11.10
C GLY A 102 -13.60 6.27 -11.99
N PRO A 103 -14.90 6.64 -12.07
CA PRO A 103 -15.89 5.88 -12.84
C PRO A 103 -15.61 5.82 -14.35
N ASP A 104 -15.02 6.86 -14.92
CA ASP A 104 -14.57 6.87 -16.30
C ASP A 104 -13.12 6.37 -16.41
N VAL A 105 -12.97 5.04 -16.32
CA VAL A 105 -11.65 4.37 -16.34
C VAL A 105 -10.86 4.69 -17.61
N ALA A 106 -11.54 4.85 -18.76
CA ALA A 106 -10.86 5.13 -20.03
C ALA A 106 -10.26 6.55 -20.05
N ALA A 107 -11.05 7.55 -19.66
CA ALA A 107 -10.57 8.93 -19.60
C ALA A 107 -9.46 9.09 -18.54
N ASP A 108 -9.60 8.46 -17.37
CA ASP A 108 -8.61 8.53 -16.31
C ASP A 108 -7.31 7.81 -16.68
N PHE A 109 -7.40 6.66 -17.36
CA PHE A 109 -6.22 5.95 -17.82
C PHE A 109 -5.49 6.71 -18.94
N ALA A 110 -6.23 7.43 -19.80
CA ALA A 110 -5.62 8.33 -20.79
C ALA A 110 -4.80 9.44 -20.11
N ARG A 111 -5.31 10.05 -19.02
CA ARG A 111 -4.56 11.05 -18.21
C ARG A 111 -3.29 10.45 -17.58
N VAL A 112 -3.37 9.23 -17.07
CA VAL A 112 -2.21 8.50 -16.52
C VAL A 112 -1.16 8.27 -17.60
N SER A 113 -1.58 7.85 -18.79
CA SER A 113 -0.68 7.60 -19.93
C SER A 113 -0.01 8.88 -20.40
N GLU A 114 -0.76 9.97 -20.53
CA GLU A 114 -0.23 11.30 -20.90
C GLU A 114 0.79 11.79 -19.87
N PHE A 115 0.49 11.69 -18.57
CA PHE A 115 1.42 12.07 -17.50
C PHE A 115 2.75 11.32 -17.62
N ASN A 116 2.71 10.01 -17.81
CA ASN A 116 3.93 9.21 -17.96
C ASN A 116 4.68 9.51 -19.28
N LEU A 117 3.99 9.81 -20.38
CA LEU A 117 4.61 10.19 -21.65
C LEU A 117 5.35 11.52 -21.56
N GLN A 118 4.80 12.52 -20.89
CA GLN A 118 5.46 13.81 -20.66
C GLN A 118 6.79 13.65 -19.93
N ARG A 119 6.88 12.69 -19.00
CA ARG A 119 8.12 12.36 -18.32
C ARG A 119 9.17 11.78 -19.28
N VAL A 120 8.79 10.82 -20.11
CA VAL A 120 9.70 10.19 -21.09
C VAL A 120 10.25 11.20 -22.08
N ALA A 121 9.42 12.15 -22.50
CA ALA A 121 9.81 13.25 -23.40
C ALA A 121 10.72 14.31 -22.73
N ASN A 122 11.10 14.15 -21.45
CA ASN A 122 11.80 15.16 -20.64
C ASN A 122 11.10 16.53 -20.61
N SER A 123 9.80 16.57 -20.91
CA SER A 123 8.98 17.79 -20.89
C SER A 123 8.37 18.06 -19.51
N SER A 124 8.41 17.07 -18.59
CA SER A 124 7.99 17.28 -17.22
C SER A 124 9.18 17.71 -16.36
N PRO A 125 9.09 18.85 -15.67
CA PRO A 125 10.14 19.32 -14.75
C PRO A 125 10.20 18.47 -13.47
N ILE A 126 9.14 17.71 -13.16
CA ILE A 126 9.08 16.85 -11.96
C ILE A 126 9.50 15.42 -12.28
N GLY A 127 10.37 14.88 -11.42
CA GLY A 127 10.76 13.48 -11.46
C GLY A 127 9.70 12.58 -10.84
N ALA A 128 8.48 12.52 -11.40
CA ALA A 128 7.40 11.68 -10.89
C ALA A 128 6.99 10.62 -11.91
N LYS A 129 6.62 9.43 -11.46
CA LYS A 129 6.16 8.32 -12.30
C LYS A 129 4.94 7.65 -11.67
N ILE A 130 3.91 7.45 -12.46
CA ILE A 130 2.79 6.59 -12.07
C ILE A 130 3.20 5.15 -12.38
N GLU A 131 3.44 4.37 -11.32
CA GLU A 131 3.85 2.96 -11.43
C GLU A 131 2.67 2.00 -11.38
N SER A 132 1.57 2.41 -10.76
CA SER A 132 0.37 1.58 -10.62
C SER A 132 -0.91 2.38 -10.72
N VAL A 133 -1.98 1.69 -11.07
CA VAL A 133 -3.35 2.21 -11.01
C VAL A 133 -4.21 1.35 -10.10
N GLU A 134 -5.20 1.98 -9.48
CA GLU A 134 -6.16 1.34 -8.59
C GLU A 134 -7.57 1.59 -9.12
N VAL A 135 -8.36 0.55 -9.26
CA VAL A 135 -9.71 0.60 -9.83
C VAL A 135 -10.68 -0.03 -8.87
N LYS A 136 -11.73 0.71 -8.50
CA LYS A 136 -12.84 0.15 -7.75
C LYS A 136 -13.78 -0.58 -8.69
N ILE A 137 -14.18 -1.78 -8.32
CA ILE A 137 -15.12 -2.62 -9.10
C ILE A 137 -16.35 -2.99 -8.27
N THR A 138 -17.40 -3.40 -8.94
CA THR A 138 -18.64 -3.92 -8.36
C THR A 138 -18.89 -5.39 -8.73
N SER A 139 -18.21 -5.90 -9.76
CA SER A 139 -18.36 -7.30 -10.24
C SER A 139 -17.11 -7.79 -10.96
N SER A 140 -17.02 -9.11 -11.12
CA SER A 140 -15.96 -9.78 -11.90
C SER A 140 -15.93 -9.35 -13.38
N ALA A 141 -17.08 -9.07 -13.98
CA ALA A 141 -17.19 -8.62 -15.37
C ALA A 141 -16.48 -7.27 -15.63
N GLU A 142 -16.43 -6.39 -14.63
CA GLU A 142 -15.72 -5.12 -14.74
C GLU A 142 -14.20 -5.30 -14.79
N ILE A 143 -13.66 -6.34 -14.18
CA ILE A 143 -12.23 -6.67 -14.21
C ILE A 143 -11.78 -6.93 -15.65
N GLU A 144 -12.50 -7.77 -16.37
CA GLU A 144 -12.20 -8.07 -17.78
C GLU A 144 -12.34 -6.82 -18.66
N LYS A 145 -13.44 -6.08 -18.49
CA LYS A 145 -13.70 -4.83 -19.22
C LYS A 145 -12.55 -3.84 -19.04
N PHE A 146 -12.17 -3.53 -17.81
CA PHE A 146 -11.13 -2.53 -17.52
C PHE A 146 -9.72 -3.04 -17.84
N SER A 147 -9.47 -4.35 -17.75
CA SER A 147 -8.19 -4.94 -18.16
C SER A 147 -7.91 -4.82 -19.66
N ARG A 148 -8.95 -4.64 -20.51
CA ARG A 148 -8.80 -4.36 -21.94
C ARG A 148 -8.46 -2.90 -22.23
N ILE A 149 -8.80 -1.99 -21.31
CA ILE A 149 -8.53 -0.56 -21.42
C ILE A 149 -7.12 -0.24 -20.91
N ILE A 150 -6.74 -0.84 -19.78
CA ILE A 150 -5.47 -0.57 -19.10
C ILE A 150 -4.37 -1.44 -19.73
N CYS A 151 -3.28 -0.84 -20.20
CA CYS A 151 -2.17 -1.57 -20.81
C CYS A 151 -1.57 -2.63 -19.87
N LEU A 152 -1.00 -3.70 -20.44
CA LEU A 152 -0.49 -4.83 -19.66
C LEU A 152 0.71 -4.45 -18.77
N ASP A 153 1.52 -3.49 -19.18
CA ASP A 153 2.72 -3.04 -18.44
C ASP A 153 2.39 -2.20 -17.21
N MET A 154 1.12 -1.72 -17.08
CA MET A 154 0.69 -0.96 -15.93
C MET A 154 0.29 -1.89 -14.79
N GLU A 155 0.98 -1.82 -13.67
CA GLU A 155 0.57 -2.53 -12.46
C GLU A 155 -0.82 -2.07 -12.04
N THR A 156 -1.78 -2.99 -12.01
CA THR A 156 -3.19 -2.66 -11.79
C THR A 156 -3.74 -3.42 -10.61
N TYR A 157 -4.36 -2.69 -9.68
CA TYR A 157 -5.04 -3.24 -8.51
C TYR A 157 -6.55 -3.05 -8.63
N PHE A 158 -7.31 -4.12 -8.59
CA PHE A 158 -8.78 -4.08 -8.54
C PHE A 158 -9.27 -4.18 -7.10
N GLU A 159 -9.97 -3.15 -6.61
CA GLU A 159 -10.57 -3.13 -5.26
C GLU A 159 -11.83 -3.99 -5.27
N ILE A 160 -11.68 -5.21 -4.72
CA ILE A 160 -12.73 -6.22 -4.65
C ILE A 160 -13.73 -5.85 -3.55
N PRO A 161 -15.04 -5.82 -3.86
CA PRO A 161 -16.06 -5.58 -2.86
C PRO A 161 -16.15 -6.77 -1.88
N TRP A 162 -16.33 -6.49 -0.60
CA TRP A 162 -16.58 -7.50 0.42
C TRP A 162 -17.88 -7.26 1.18
N ASN A 163 -18.30 -5.99 1.32
CA ASN A 163 -19.53 -5.63 2.02
C ASN A 163 -20.74 -5.90 1.12
N GLY A 164 -21.60 -6.81 1.55
CA GLY A 164 -22.74 -7.27 0.77
C GLY A 164 -22.42 -8.30 -0.31
N ALA A 165 -21.14 -8.71 -0.46
CA ALA A 165 -20.73 -9.80 -1.34
C ALA A 165 -20.65 -11.13 -0.57
N THR A 166 -20.94 -12.23 -1.25
CA THR A 166 -20.68 -13.56 -0.71
C THR A 166 -19.22 -13.97 -0.87
N PRO A 167 -18.72 -14.98 -0.13
CA PRO A 167 -17.39 -15.52 -0.38
C PRO A 167 -17.20 -15.98 -1.84
N GLU A 168 -18.24 -16.54 -2.46
CA GLU A 168 -18.24 -16.99 -3.85
C GLU A 168 -18.02 -15.82 -4.82
N ASP A 169 -18.72 -14.69 -4.64
CA ASP A 169 -18.55 -13.48 -5.45
C ASP A 169 -17.10 -12.95 -5.35
N MET A 170 -16.54 -12.97 -4.16
CA MET A 170 -15.16 -12.56 -3.92
C MET A 170 -14.16 -13.50 -4.61
N HIS A 171 -14.37 -14.82 -4.51
CA HIS A 171 -13.54 -15.80 -5.19
C HIS A 171 -13.61 -15.67 -6.71
N GLU A 172 -14.80 -15.37 -7.26
CA GLU A 172 -14.98 -15.13 -8.70
C GLU A 172 -14.20 -13.88 -9.14
N CYS A 173 -14.28 -12.79 -8.38
CA CYS A 173 -13.48 -11.61 -8.65
C CYS A 173 -11.97 -11.90 -8.61
N VAL A 174 -11.47 -12.63 -7.60
CA VAL A 174 -10.06 -13.00 -7.50
C VAL A 174 -9.62 -13.87 -8.70
N LYS A 175 -10.45 -14.83 -9.14
CA LYS A 175 -10.18 -15.64 -10.35
C LYS A 175 -10.10 -14.78 -11.61
N ALA A 176 -11.00 -13.81 -11.77
CA ALA A 176 -10.97 -12.88 -12.90
C ALA A 176 -9.70 -12.00 -12.86
N VAL A 177 -9.29 -11.52 -11.69
CA VAL A 177 -8.02 -10.79 -11.51
C VAL A 177 -6.83 -11.64 -11.93
N ALA A 178 -6.79 -12.92 -11.52
CA ALA A 178 -5.74 -13.87 -11.91
C ALA A 178 -5.71 -14.10 -13.42
N ALA A 179 -6.87 -14.33 -14.03
CA ALA A 179 -7.00 -14.57 -15.48
C ALA A 179 -6.51 -13.37 -16.31
N CYS A 180 -6.67 -12.15 -15.79
CA CYS A 180 -6.18 -10.92 -16.43
C CYS A 180 -4.72 -10.58 -16.09
N GLY A 181 -4.02 -11.38 -15.29
CA GLY A 181 -2.65 -11.11 -14.86
C GLY A 181 -2.53 -9.82 -14.00
N ARG A 182 -3.58 -9.49 -13.25
CA ARG A 182 -3.67 -8.28 -12.44
C ARG A 182 -3.52 -8.60 -10.96
N ARG A 183 -3.67 -7.59 -10.09
CA ARG A 183 -3.56 -7.68 -8.64
C ARG A 183 -4.88 -7.30 -7.97
N ALA A 184 -5.09 -7.80 -6.77
CA ALA A 184 -6.27 -7.50 -5.97
C ALA A 184 -5.99 -6.34 -5.01
N LYS A 185 -7.05 -5.66 -4.57
CA LYS A 185 -7.02 -4.70 -3.47
C LYS A 185 -8.22 -4.96 -2.58
N ILE A 186 -8.03 -4.87 -1.27
CA ILE A 186 -9.12 -5.02 -0.30
C ILE A 186 -9.18 -3.82 0.65
N ARG A 187 -10.40 -3.36 0.91
CA ARG A 187 -10.64 -2.36 1.94
C ARG A 187 -10.66 -3.01 3.30
N THR A 188 -9.88 -2.49 4.25
CA THR A 188 -9.73 -3.00 5.61
C THR A 188 -10.30 -2.07 6.68
N GLY A 189 -10.92 -0.96 6.27
CA GLY A 189 -11.53 -0.02 7.19
C GLY A 189 -12.11 1.22 6.53
N GLY A 190 -12.45 2.21 7.34
CA GLY A 190 -13.02 3.49 6.92
C GLY A 190 -13.44 4.34 8.12
N GLU A 191 -14.27 5.35 7.87
CA GLU A 191 -14.71 6.32 8.88
C GLU A 191 -15.87 5.84 9.77
N THR A 192 -16.42 4.65 9.47
CA THR A 192 -17.51 4.03 10.24
C THR A 192 -17.21 2.56 10.53
N ALA A 193 -17.74 2.02 11.62
CA ALA A 193 -17.42 0.67 12.09
C ALA A 193 -17.81 -0.44 11.10
N ASP A 194 -18.84 -0.24 10.29
CA ASP A 194 -19.31 -1.19 9.26
C ASP A 194 -18.35 -1.29 8.05
N LYS A 195 -17.33 -0.43 7.96
CA LYS A 195 -16.31 -0.47 6.92
C LYS A 195 -15.14 -1.38 7.25
N PHE A 196 -15.11 -1.96 8.44
CA PHE A 196 -14.07 -2.88 8.87
C PHE A 196 -14.54 -4.32 8.63
N PRO A 197 -13.93 -5.07 7.69
CA PRO A 197 -14.32 -6.45 7.44
C PRO A 197 -14.06 -7.33 8.66
N PRO A 198 -14.89 -8.37 8.90
CA PRO A 198 -14.58 -9.42 9.86
C PRO A 198 -13.23 -10.08 9.53
N SER A 199 -12.53 -10.58 10.55
CA SER A 199 -11.24 -11.27 10.34
C SER A 199 -11.39 -12.50 9.45
N GLU A 200 -12.50 -13.20 9.56
CA GLU A 200 -12.85 -14.35 8.73
C GLU A 200 -12.91 -13.99 7.24
N MET A 201 -13.51 -12.85 6.91
CA MET A 201 -13.60 -12.34 5.54
C MET A 201 -12.21 -11.99 4.98
N LEU A 202 -11.33 -11.39 5.79
CA LEU A 202 -9.94 -11.12 5.39
C LEU A 202 -9.17 -12.41 5.14
N VAL A 203 -9.37 -13.44 5.97
CA VAL A 203 -8.74 -14.76 5.78
C VAL A 203 -9.22 -15.41 4.49
N GLU A 204 -10.53 -15.38 4.20
CA GLU A 204 -11.08 -15.90 2.94
C GLU A 204 -10.50 -15.17 1.73
N PHE A 205 -10.41 -13.84 1.77
CA PHE A 205 -9.77 -13.06 0.72
C PHE A 205 -8.29 -13.45 0.53
N MET A 206 -7.52 -13.53 1.62
CA MET A 206 -6.11 -13.92 1.56
C MET A 206 -5.92 -15.32 0.98
N LYS A 207 -6.77 -16.28 1.36
CA LYS A 207 -6.74 -17.67 0.84
C LYS A 207 -7.13 -17.74 -0.63
N ALA A 208 -8.17 -17.00 -1.05
CA ALA A 208 -8.54 -16.91 -2.46
C ALA A 208 -7.36 -16.36 -3.29
N CYS A 209 -6.75 -15.28 -2.83
CA CYS A 209 -5.57 -14.71 -3.48
C CYS A 209 -4.36 -15.67 -3.48
N ALA A 210 -4.11 -16.39 -2.38
CA ALA A 210 -3.02 -17.36 -2.29
C ALA A 210 -3.23 -18.53 -3.25
N THR A 211 -4.44 -19.08 -3.33
CA THR A 211 -4.81 -20.17 -4.23
C THR A 211 -4.69 -19.77 -5.69
N ALA A 212 -5.13 -18.56 -6.04
CA ALA A 212 -5.06 -18.03 -7.39
C ALA A 212 -3.67 -17.42 -7.74
N ASN A 213 -2.72 -17.42 -6.80
CA ASN A 213 -1.41 -16.77 -6.91
C ASN A 213 -1.50 -15.27 -7.29
N VAL A 214 -2.46 -14.56 -6.73
CA VAL A 214 -2.71 -13.13 -6.92
C VAL A 214 -2.08 -12.33 -5.80
N GLY A 215 -1.23 -11.36 -6.13
CA GLY A 215 -0.73 -10.38 -5.17
C GLY A 215 -1.81 -9.34 -4.85
N PHE A 216 -1.78 -8.79 -3.64
CA PHE A 216 -2.75 -7.78 -3.22
C PHE A 216 -2.16 -6.64 -2.42
N LYS A 217 -2.92 -5.55 -2.33
CA LYS A 217 -2.71 -4.46 -1.36
C LYS A 217 -3.97 -4.25 -0.53
N ALA A 218 -3.78 -3.68 0.66
CA ALA A 218 -4.87 -3.26 1.54
C ALA A 218 -5.10 -1.74 1.43
N THR A 219 -6.27 -1.27 1.84
CA THR A 219 -6.55 0.17 1.87
C THR A 219 -7.49 0.53 3.00
N ALA A 220 -7.26 1.69 3.60
CA ALA A 220 -8.02 2.29 4.70
C ALA A 220 -7.99 1.50 6.03
N GLY A 221 -8.00 2.22 7.13
CA GLY A 221 -8.15 1.65 8.48
C GLY A 221 -6.93 0.91 9.06
N LEU A 222 -5.78 0.91 8.35
CA LEU A 222 -4.53 0.35 8.86
C LEU A 222 -3.59 1.48 9.32
N HIS A 223 -3.93 2.11 10.44
CA HIS A 223 -3.15 3.21 11.02
C HIS A 223 -2.18 2.73 12.10
N HIS A 224 -2.53 1.64 12.77
CA HIS A 224 -1.83 1.13 13.95
C HIS A 224 -1.22 -0.25 13.69
N PRO A 225 -0.10 -0.61 14.34
CA PRO A 225 0.58 -1.89 14.10
C PRO A 225 -0.24 -3.09 14.57
N VAL A 226 -0.90 -2.99 15.71
CA VAL A 226 -1.65 -4.10 16.32
C VAL A 226 -3.12 -3.74 16.46
N ARG A 227 -3.99 -4.74 16.30
CA ARG A 227 -5.44 -4.62 16.42
C ARG A 227 -5.84 -3.98 17.74
N SER A 228 -6.54 -2.85 17.68
CA SER A 228 -6.91 -2.08 18.86
C SER A 228 -8.11 -1.17 18.60
N ARG A 229 -8.63 -0.55 19.68
CA ARG A 229 -9.75 0.38 19.58
C ARG A 229 -9.23 1.80 19.49
N HIS A 230 -9.59 2.50 18.41
CA HIS A 230 -9.22 3.89 18.14
C HIS A 230 -10.42 4.71 17.68
N ARG A 231 -10.27 6.04 17.64
CA ARG A 231 -11.20 6.92 16.96
C ARG A 231 -11.13 6.68 15.46
N LEU A 232 -12.28 6.66 14.79
CA LEU A 232 -12.35 6.36 13.35
C LEU A 232 -12.00 7.54 12.46
N THR A 233 -12.05 8.76 13.02
CA THR A 233 -11.63 9.99 12.34
C THR A 233 -10.86 10.91 13.31
N TYR A 234 -10.31 12.01 12.81
CA TYR A 234 -9.59 13.01 13.60
C TYR A 234 -10.52 14.03 14.30
N LEU A 235 -11.82 13.92 14.14
CA LEU A 235 -12.78 14.80 14.81
C LEU A 235 -12.86 14.49 16.31
N ALA A 236 -13.06 15.52 17.13
CA ALA A 236 -13.09 15.39 18.59
C ALA A 236 -14.22 14.47 19.09
N ASP A 237 -15.34 14.46 18.38
CA ASP A 237 -16.55 13.66 18.65
C ASP A 237 -16.63 12.37 17.83
N SER A 238 -15.55 12.00 17.15
CA SER A 238 -15.49 10.78 16.32
C SER A 238 -15.85 9.54 17.13
N PRO A 239 -16.72 8.66 16.59
CA PRO A 239 -16.95 7.36 17.18
C PRO A 239 -15.66 6.53 17.22
N SER A 240 -15.58 5.61 18.18
CA SER A 240 -14.46 4.67 18.27
C SER A 240 -14.86 3.31 17.74
N GLY A 241 -13.95 2.65 17.03
CA GLY A 241 -14.10 1.30 16.51
C GLY A 241 -12.84 0.46 16.71
N VAL A 242 -12.96 -0.84 16.50
CA VAL A 242 -11.80 -1.74 16.50
C VAL A 242 -11.22 -1.74 15.09
N MET A 243 -9.98 -1.28 14.96
CA MET A 243 -9.22 -1.29 13.71
C MET A 243 -8.33 -2.54 13.63
N HIS A 244 -8.15 -3.06 12.43
CA HIS A 244 -7.12 -4.07 12.19
C HIS A 244 -5.72 -3.46 12.33
N GLY A 245 -4.77 -4.25 12.86
CA GLY A 245 -3.36 -3.87 12.87
C GLY A 245 -2.67 -4.25 11.55
N PHE A 246 -1.75 -3.42 11.08
CA PHE A 246 -1.03 -3.76 9.84
C PHE A 246 -0.03 -4.92 10.08
N LEU A 247 0.53 -5.11 11.28
CA LEU A 247 1.31 -6.31 11.61
C LEU A 247 0.43 -7.56 11.53
N ASN A 248 -0.79 -7.50 12.13
CA ASN A 248 -1.74 -8.61 12.05
C ASN A 248 -2.05 -8.99 10.59
N VAL A 249 -2.38 -8.01 9.74
CA VAL A 249 -2.79 -8.26 8.35
C VAL A 249 -1.65 -8.81 7.51
N PHE A 250 -0.46 -8.19 7.57
CA PHE A 250 0.66 -8.57 6.70
C PHE A 250 1.38 -9.84 7.17
N LEU A 251 1.49 -10.07 8.47
CA LEU A 251 1.97 -11.36 9.01
C LEU A 251 0.94 -12.46 8.79
N GLY A 252 -0.36 -12.19 9.00
CA GLY A 252 -1.43 -13.13 8.69
C GLY A 252 -1.37 -13.60 7.24
N ALA A 253 -1.19 -12.66 6.29
CA ALA A 253 -1.00 -12.99 4.89
C ALA A 253 0.26 -13.84 4.63
N ALA A 254 1.37 -13.53 5.29
CA ALA A 254 2.60 -14.32 5.18
C ALA A 254 2.42 -15.74 5.74
N PHE A 255 1.71 -15.90 6.86
CA PHE A 255 1.36 -17.20 7.42
C PHE A 255 0.40 -17.99 6.52
N VAL A 256 -0.58 -17.34 5.86
CA VAL A 256 -1.42 -17.99 4.82
C VAL A 256 -0.55 -18.57 3.70
N ARG A 257 0.44 -17.81 3.22
CA ARG A 257 1.39 -18.30 2.20
C ARG A 257 2.28 -19.42 2.70
N ALA A 258 2.54 -19.48 4.01
CA ALA A 258 3.28 -20.56 4.64
C ALA A 258 2.40 -21.79 4.99
N GLY A 259 1.11 -21.76 4.68
CA GLY A 259 0.19 -22.88 4.86
C GLY A 259 -0.49 -22.94 6.24
N MET A 260 -0.51 -21.86 7.01
CA MET A 260 -1.21 -21.83 8.31
C MET A 260 -2.73 -21.99 8.11
N ASP A 261 -3.36 -22.76 8.98
CA ASP A 261 -4.80 -23.00 8.96
C ASP A 261 -5.63 -21.75 9.26
N SER A 262 -6.79 -21.63 8.61
CA SER A 262 -7.68 -20.47 8.73
C SER A 262 -8.02 -20.07 10.16
N PRO A 263 -8.38 -20.98 11.09
CA PRO A 263 -8.68 -20.62 12.46
C PRO A 263 -7.51 -19.94 13.19
N LEU A 264 -6.27 -20.37 12.93
CA LEU A 264 -5.07 -19.74 13.50
C LEU A 264 -4.82 -18.37 12.90
N VAL A 265 -5.01 -18.20 11.59
CA VAL A 265 -4.88 -16.88 10.95
C VAL A 265 -5.95 -15.92 11.48
N VAL A 266 -7.20 -16.37 11.71
CA VAL A 266 -8.23 -15.54 12.36
C VAL A 266 -7.80 -15.13 13.76
N GLN A 267 -7.21 -16.03 14.55
CA GLN A 267 -6.67 -15.68 15.87
C GLN A 267 -5.55 -14.63 15.76
N LEU A 268 -4.64 -14.77 14.80
CA LEU A 268 -3.58 -13.80 14.54
C LEU A 268 -4.14 -12.44 14.14
N LEU A 269 -5.14 -12.40 13.26
CA LEU A 269 -5.81 -11.15 12.87
C LEU A 269 -6.54 -10.48 14.05
N ASN A 270 -6.93 -11.25 15.05
CA ASN A 270 -7.60 -10.78 16.27
C ASN A 270 -6.64 -10.53 17.44
N GLU A 271 -5.32 -10.77 17.26
CA GLU A 271 -4.33 -10.50 18.30
C GLU A 271 -4.27 -9.01 18.66
N ARG A 272 -4.24 -8.72 19.97
CA ARG A 272 -4.22 -7.35 20.51
C ARG A 272 -2.97 -7.03 21.32
N GLU A 273 -2.19 -8.04 21.64
CA GLU A 273 -1.00 -7.92 22.45
C GLU A 273 0.22 -7.85 21.52
N ALA A 274 0.92 -6.72 21.54
CA ALA A 274 2.07 -6.48 20.65
C ALA A 274 3.25 -7.39 20.96
N ASP A 275 3.44 -7.76 22.24
CA ASP A 275 4.48 -8.68 22.72
C ASP A 275 4.32 -10.12 22.23
N ARG A 276 3.17 -10.46 21.64
CA ARG A 276 2.98 -11.76 20.98
C ARG A 276 3.67 -11.84 19.60
N PHE A 277 4.09 -10.72 19.06
CA PHE A 277 4.87 -10.66 17.82
C PHE A 277 6.35 -10.44 18.15
N GLU A 278 7.06 -11.55 18.36
CA GLU A 278 8.48 -11.54 18.71
C GLU A 278 9.33 -11.46 17.44
N PHE A 279 9.98 -10.32 17.24
CA PHE A 279 10.86 -10.08 16.10
C PHE A 279 12.33 -10.29 16.49
N ASP A 280 13.07 -11.01 15.66
CA ASP A 280 14.53 -11.14 15.75
C ASP A 280 15.20 -11.14 14.36
N SER A 281 16.51 -11.33 14.30
CA SER A 281 17.25 -11.36 13.05
C SER A 281 16.86 -12.52 12.12
N SER A 282 16.31 -13.62 12.66
CA SER A 282 15.88 -14.81 11.91
C SER A 282 14.50 -14.65 11.30
N GLY A 283 13.58 -13.95 11.98
CA GLY A 283 12.19 -13.82 11.55
C GLY A 283 11.26 -13.22 12.59
N VAL A 284 10.02 -13.67 12.57
CA VAL A 284 8.99 -13.34 13.55
C VAL A 284 8.36 -14.60 14.09
N THR A 285 8.16 -14.63 15.40
CA THR A 285 7.42 -15.70 16.08
C THR A 285 6.12 -15.15 16.67
N TRP A 286 5.00 -15.79 16.36
CA TRP A 286 3.71 -15.51 16.95
C TRP A 286 3.17 -16.79 17.60
N ARG A 287 3.02 -16.79 18.93
CA ARG A 287 2.52 -17.94 19.73
C ARG A 287 3.19 -19.27 19.36
N GLY A 288 4.50 -19.26 19.16
CA GLY A 288 5.29 -20.45 18.81
C GLY A 288 5.29 -20.81 17.31
N HIS A 289 4.52 -20.11 16.48
CA HIS A 289 4.59 -20.24 15.02
C HIS A 289 5.63 -19.25 14.46
N HIS A 290 6.61 -19.76 13.70
CA HIS A 290 7.71 -18.96 13.19
C HIS A 290 7.64 -18.76 11.68
N LEU A 291 7.93 -17.52 11.25
CA LEU A 291 8.20 -17.14 9.85
C LEU A 291 9.60 -16.59 9.74
N SER A 292 10.42 -17.14 8.87
CA SER A 292 11.75 -16.59 8.60
C SER A 292 11.66 -15.22 7.88
N SER A 293 12.69 -14.39 8.06
CA SER A 293 12.82 -13.10 7.33
C SER A 293 12.73 -13.29 5.81
N GLY A 294 13.18 -14.43 5.29
CA GLY A 294 13.06 -14.79 3.86
C GLY A 294 11.63 -15.04 3.42
N GLN A 295 10.82 -15.76 4.21
CA GLN A 295 9.39 -15.99 3.95
C GLN A 295 8.59 -14.69 4.03
N ILE A 296 8.88 -13.85 5.01
CA ILE A 296 8.27 -12.51 5.13
C ILE A 296 8.59 -11.68 3.88
N ALA A 297 9.86 -11.58 3.51
CA ALA A 297 10.28 -10.82 2.32
C ALA A 297 9.66 -11.35 1.03
N GLN A 298 9.50 -12.67 0.88
CA GLN A 298 8.83 -13.27 -0.27
C GLN A 298 7.34 -12.93 -0.30
N ALA A 299 6.65 -13.04 0.84
CA ALA A 299 5.23 -12.68 0.95
C ALA A 299 5.02 -11.18 0.64
N ARG A 300 5.92 -10.31 1.14
CA ARG A 300 5.88 -8.86 0.87
C ARG A 300 6.11 -8.52 -0.61
N ARG A 301 7.01 -9.18 -1.30
CA ARG A 301 7.28 -8.90 -2.72
C ARG A 301 6.17 -9.36 -3.66
N ASN A 302 5.55 -10.51 -3.39
CA ASN A 302 4.74 -11.21 -4.38
C ASN A 302 3.28 -11.37 -3.98
N PHE A 303 2.93 -11.12 -2.72
CA PHE A 303 1.61 -11.45 -2.20
C PHE A 303 0.95 -10.29 -1.46
N ALA A 304 1.37 -9.94 -0.25
CA ALA A 304 0.84 -8.82 0.51
C ALA A 304 1.76 -7.60 0.35
N ILE A 305 1.47 -6.72 -0.63
CA ILE A 305 2.46 -5.80 -1.20
C ILE A 305 2.56 -4.49 -0.42
N SER A 306 1.45 -3.81 -0.16
CA SER A 306 1.41 -2.53 0.56
C SER A 306 0.03 -2.24 1.10
N PHE A 307 -0.08 -1.18 1.88
CA PHE A 307 -1.38 -0.60 2.23
C PHE A 307 -1.39 0.91 2.09
N GLY A 308 -2.55 1.45 1.72
CA GLY A 308 -2.79 2.89 1.68
C GLY A 308 -3.16 3.42 3.06
N SER A 309 -2.40 4.41 3.55
CA SER A 309 -2.68 5.13 4.79
C SER A 309 -2.72 6.64 4.54
N CYS A 310 -3.67 7.33 5.17
CA CYS A 310 -3.75 8.79 5.09
C CYS A 310 -2.70 9.48 5.99
N SER A 311 -2.06 8.75 6.91
CA SER A 311 -0.94 9.18 7.73
C SER A 311 0.26 8.25 7.51
N PHE A 312 1.46 8.82 7.45
CA PHE A 312 2.72 8.08 7.51
C PHE A 312 3.36 8.20 8.90
N GLY A 313 3.06 9.27 9.63
CA GLY A 313 3.59 9.51 10.97
C GLY A 313 3.04 8.55 12.02
N GLU A 314 1.71 8.37 12.08
CA GLU A 314 1.06 7.50 13.07
C GLU A 314 1.64 6.07 13.10
N PRO A 315 1.78 5.34 11.96
CA PRO A 315 2.43 4.04 11.94
C PRO A 315 3.86 4.04 12.50
N ILE A 316 4.63 5.09 12.23
CA ILE A 316 6.01 5.22 12.70
C ILE A 316 6.04 5.46 14.21
N GLU A 317 5.27 6.43 14.71
CA GLU A 317 5.18 6.74 16.13
C GLU A 317 4.79 5.53 16.96
N ASP A 318 3.82 4.76 16.48
CA ASP A 318 3.38 3.54 17.15
C ASP A 318 4.44 2.43 17.11
N LEU A 319 5.15 2.25 15.99
CA LEU A 319 6.24 1.27 15.90
C LEU A 319 7.41 1.64 16.82
N GLN A 320 7.72 2.94 16.96
CA GLN A 320 8.73 3.42 17.91
C GLN A 320 8.28 3.16 19.35
N ALA A 321 6.99 3.39 19.67
CA ALA A 321 6.44 3.08 20.98
C ALA A 321 6.50 1.57 21.33
N LEU A 322 6.52 0.71 20.30
CA LEU A 322 6.70 -0.73 20.44
C LEU A 322 8.17 -1.19 20.38
N TYR A 323 9.13 -0.26 20.31
CA TYR A 323 10.57 -0.53 20.17
C TYR A 323 10.93 -1.40 18.95
N LEU A 324 10.18 -1.26 17.88
CA LEU A 324 10.43 -1.93 16.59
C LEU A 324 11.22 -1.06 15.60
N LEU A 325 11.33 0.24 15.89
CA LEU A 325 12.11 1.24 15.13
C LEU A 325 13.04 2.03 16.04
#